data_4ac04d83f9264472dd67ea7e51660de3
#
_entry.id   4ac04d83f9264472dd67ea7e51660de3
#
_cell.length_a   1.000
_cell.length_b   1.000
_cell.length_c   1.000
_cell.angle_alpha   90.00
_cell.angle_beta   90.00
_cell.angle_gamma   90.00
#
_symmetry.space_group_name_H-M   'P 1'
#
loop_
_entity.id
_entity.type
_entity.pdbx_description
1 polymer ?
#
loop_
_entity_poly.entity_id
_entity_poly.type
_entity_poly.pdbx_seq_one_letter_code
_entity_poly.pdbx_strand_id
1 'polypeptide(L)'
;SDFLWKNPDFSVEKPDVPFFSPGRPDWVANPAPGLEKTFRLWPHKLLGEGHYAAVLRRAGDEAPAALSPEPAAKCPPELAAFRGQTGAALPEGKLLRFGDVCYLVPQALPEVKGLRVLRAGLELGAVLKNRFEPAHAWALWLETLESSVSLEESDPLLARYLSGDVLPSDKRGWT
;
A
#
# COMPACT_ATOMS: atom_id res chain seq x y z
N SER A 1 -16.21 20.91 1.26
CA SER A 1 -16.55 22.32 1.55
C SER A 1 -16.62 22.59 3.05
N ASP A 2 -17.44 21.85 3.79
CA ASP A 2 -17.64 22.03 5.25
C ASP A 2 -16.34 22.01 6.07
N PHE A 3 -15.42 21.13 5.73
CA PHE A 3 -14.13 21.09 6.41
C PHE A 3 -13.38 22.42 6.29
N LEU A 4 -13.31 23.00 5.08
CA LEU A 4 -12.59 24.25 4.85
C LEU A 4 -13.26 25.44 5.54
N TRP A 5 -14.60 25.45 5.60
CA TRP A 5 -15.32 26.50 6.35
C TRP A 5 -15.10 26.40 7.86
N LYS A 6 -14.95 25.19 8.38
CA LYS A 6 -14.68 24.95 9.81
C LYS A 6 -13.20 25.10 10.17
N ASN A 7 -12.31 25.06 9.19
CA ASN A 7 -10.87 25.10 9.38
C ASN A 7 -10.24 26.10 8.39
N PRO A 8 -10.36 27.42 8.67
CA PRO A 8 -9.90 28.48 7.76
C PRO A 8 -8.39 28.55 7.59
N ASP A 9 -7.64 27.87 8.45
CA ASP A 9 -6.18 27.69 8.37
C ASP A 9 -5.76 26.67 7.28
N PHE A 10 -6.72 25.98 6.64
CA PHE A 10 -6.46 25.09 5.53
C PHE A 10 -6.81 25.71 4.18
N SER A 11 -5.96 25.48 3.19
CA SER A 11 -6.17 25.82 1.79
C SER A 11 -6.07 24.59 0.89
N VAL A 12 -6.74 24.64 -0.27
CA VAL A 12 -6.65 23.58 -1.27
C VAL A 12 -5.47 23.86 -2.20
N GLU A 13 -4.58 22.90 -2.37
CA GLU A 13 -3.51 22.95 -3.35
C GLU A 13 -3.90 22.19 -4.63
N LYS A 14 -3.42 22.68 -5.76
CA LYS A 14 -3.58 22.02 -7.05
C LYS A 14 -2.27 21.31 -7.41
N PRO A 15 -2.20 19.97 -7.28
CA PRO A 15 -1.06 19.24 -7.84
C PRO A 15 -1.08 19.25 -9.38
N ASP A 16 0.09 19.12 -9.97
CA ASP A 16 0.24 19.02 -11.43
C ASP A 16 -0.01 17.58 -11.88
N VAL A 17 -1.27 17.25 -12.10
CA VAL A 17 -1.70 15.92 -12.55
C VAL A 17 -2.66 16.09 -13.74
N PRO A 18 -2.18 15.98 -14.97
CA PRO A 18 -2.90 16.42 -16.18
C PRO A 18 -4.14 15.57 -16.52
N PHE A 19 -4.21 14.32 -16.07
CA PHE A 19 -5.32 13.41 -16.39
C PHE A 19 -6.52 13.50 -15.43
N PHE A 20 -6.44 14.30 -14.38
CA PHE A 20 -7.57 14.53 -13.50
C PHE A 20 -8.50 15.64 -14.02
N SER A 21 -9.79 15.44 -13.86
CA SER A 21 -10.77 16.52 -14.02
C SER A 21 -10.83 17.39 -12.77
N PRO A 22 -10.99 18.72 -12.91
CA PRO A 22 -11.09 19.61 -11.77
C PRO A 22 -12.35 19.33 -10.94
N GLY A 23 -12.33 19.76 -9.68
CA GLY A 23 -13.50 19.79 -8.82
C GLY A 23 -14.63 20.67 -9.39
N ARG A 24 -15.84 20.44 -8.91
CA ARG A 24 -17.06 21.12 -9.37
C ARG A 24 -17.68 21.94 -8.23
N PRO A 25 -17.19 23.19 -8.02
CA PRO A 25 -17.77 24.08 -7.01
C PRO A 25 -19.25 24.38 -7.27
N ASP A 26 -19.67 24.41 -8.55
CA ASP A 26 -21.06 24.60 -8.99
C ASP A 26 -22.04 23.51 -8.52
N TRP A 27 -21.55 22.39 -8.01
CA TRP A 27 -22.38 21.31 -7.42
C TRP A 27 -22.63 21.48 -5.92
N VAL A 28 -22.09 22.53 -5.32
CA VAL A 28 -22.17 22.78 -3.89
C VAL A 28 -22.87 24.11 -3.62
N ALA A 29 -23.89 24.13 -2.79
CA ALA A 29 -24.67 25.35 -2.49
C ALA A 29 -23.82 26.47 -1.88
N ASN A 30 -22.82 26.12 -1.07
CA ASN A 30 -21.87 27.06 -0.46
C ASN A 30 -20.43 26.55 -0.67
N PRO A 31 -19.83 26.75 -1.86
CA PRO A 31 -18.51 26.25 -2.16
C PRO A 31 -17.46 27.03 -1.38
N ALA A 32 -16.57 26.30 -0.70
CA ALA A 32 -15.39 26.92 -0.10
C ALA A 32 -14.37 27.28 -1.21
N PRO A 33 -13.56 28.35 -1.01
CA PRO A 33 -12.52 28.72 -1.96
C PRO A 33 -11.56 27.56 -2.27
N GLY A 34 -11.19 27.41 -3.55
CA GLY A 34 -10.21 26.41 -3.97
C GLY A 34 -10.81 25.02 -4.30
N LEU A 35 -12.13 24.82 -4.22
CA LEU A 35 -12.73 23.53 -4.58
C LEU A 35 -12.46 23.12 -6.03
N GLU A 36 -12.27 24.06 -6.94
CA GLU A 36 -11.88 23.81 -8.33
C GLU A 36 -10.49 23.17 -8.47
N LYS A 37 -9.64 23.27 -7.41
CA LYS A 37 -8.31 22.68 -7.35
C LYS A 37 -8.33 21.20 -6.91
N THR A 38 -9.47 20.70 -6.45
CA THR A 38 -9.65 19.28 -6.13
C THR A 38 -9.77 18.47 -7.41
N PHE A 39 -9.70 17.13 -7.31
CA PHE A 39 -9.64 16.26 -8.48
C PHE A 39 -10.77 15.26 -8.49
N ARG A 40 -11.16 14.90 -9.71
CA ARG A 40 -12.08 13.81 -9.99
C ARG A 40 -11.52 12.90 -11.07
N LEU A 41 -11.52 11.60 -10.80
CA LEU A 41 -11.37 10.57 -11.82
C LEU A 41 -12.76 10.10 -12.21
N TRP A 42 -13.04 10.13 -13.50
CA TRP A 42 -14.32 9.72 -14.02
C TRP A 42 -14.18 8.39 -14.76
N PRO A 43 -14.99 7.35 -14.42
CA PRO A 43 -14.91 6.04 -15.09
C PRO A 43 -15.12 6.10 -16.62
N HIS A 44 -15.89 7.07 -17.08
CA HIS A 44 -16.14 7.27 -18.52
C HIS A 44 -15.00 8.00 -19.26
N LYS A 45 -13.99 8.49 -18.54
CA LYS A 45 -12.83 9.19 -19.13
C LYS A 45 -11.52 8.42 -18.94
N LEU A 46 -11.47 7.51 -18.00
CA LEU A 46 -10.30 6.74 -17.61
C LEU A 46 -10.67 5.28 -17.42
N LEU A 47 -9.77 4.38 -17.76
CA LEU A 47 -9.92 2.97 -17.43
C LEU A 47 -9.68 2.78 -15.92
N GLY A 48 -10.75 2.76 -15.13
CA GLY A 48 -10.67 2.62 -13.68
C GLY A 48 -11.94 3.06 -12.97
N GLU A 49 -11.92 3.00 -11.66
CA GLU A 49 -13.02 3.44 -10.80
C GLU A 49 -13.06 4.96 -10.65
N GLY A 50 -14.24 5.48 -10.26
CA GLY A 50 -14.41 6.89 -9.95
C GLY A 50 -13.81 7.25 -8.59
N HIS A 51 -12.94 8.25 -8.56
CA HIS A 51 -12.33 8.75 -7.33
C HIS A 51 -12.43 10.26 -7.19
N TYR A 52 -12.36 10.72 -5.97
CA TYR A 52 -12.21 12.12 -5.61
C TYR A 52 -11.02 12.27 -4.69
N ALA A 53 -10.18 13.29 -4.95
CA ALA A 53 -9.04 13.61 -4.10
C ALA A 53 -8.90 15.12 -3.90
N ALA A 54 -8.37 15.51 -2.76
CA ALA A 54 -8.01 16.89 -2.44
C ALA A 54 -6.70 16.90 -1.68
N VAL A 55 -5.80 17.81 -2.04
CA VAL A 55 -4.59 18.08 -1.27
C VAL A 55 -4.83 19.36 -0.49
N LEU A 56 -4.66 19.28 0.82
CA LEU A 56 -4.88 20.38 1.73
C LEU A 56 -3.56 20.77 2.39
N ARG A 57 -3.28 22.09 2.44
CA ARG A 57 -2.16 22.65 3.17
C ARG A 57 -2.70 23.41 4.35
N ARG A 58 -2.15 23.15 5.53
CA ARG A 58 -2.39 23.96 6.73
C ARG A 58 -1.41 25.12 6.77
N ALA A 59 -1.93 26.33 6.96
CA ALA A 59 -1.09 27.49 7.25
C ALA A 59 -0.54 27.38 8.68
N GLY A 60 0.71 27.73 8.86
CA GLY A 60 1.40 27.74 10.17
C GLY A 60 2.90 27.81 9.97
N ASP A 61 3.56 28.54 10.84
CA ASP A 61 5.03 28.67 10.86
C ASP A 61 5.69 27.61 11.75
N GLU A 62 4.92 26.78 12.43
CA GLU A 62 5.47 25.69 13.23
C GLU A 62 5.98 24.61 12.30
N ALA A 63 7.30 24.40 12.33
CA ALA A 63 7.86 23.17 11.81
C ALA A 63 7.12 21.99 12.45
N PRO A 64 6.70 20.99 11.68
CA PRO A 64 6.04 19.82 12.25
C PRO A 64 6.92 19.30 13.39
N ALA A 65 6.33 19.10 14.57
CA ALA A 65 7.04 18.50 15.69
C ALA A 65 7.75 17.24 15.18
N ALA A 66 9.03 17.12 15.49
CA ALA A 66 9.78 15.93 15.09
C ALA A 66 9.07 14.70 15.68
N LEU A 67 8.37 13.95 14.84
CA LEU A 67 7.71 12.73 15.26
C LEU A 67 8.78 11.68 15.52
N SER A 68 8.68 11.01 16.66
CA SER A 68 9.54 9.87 16.94
C SER A 68 9.32 8.80 15.86
N PRO A 69 10.39 8.18 15.33
CA PRO A 69 10.23 7.12 14.37
C PRO A 69 9.63 5.87 15.03
N GLU A 70 8.73 5.20 14.31
CA GLU A 70 8.22 3.90 14.76
C GLU A 70 9.38 2.93 15.00
N PRO A 71 9.45 2.24 16.14
CA PRO A 71 10.50 1.26 16.39
C PRO A 71 10.38 0.06 15.44
N ALA A 72 11.52 -0.45 14.98
CA ALA A 72 11.55 -1.66 14.16
C ALA A 72 11.18 -2.89 15.00
N ALA A 73 10.30 -3.74 14.48
CA ALA A 73 10.01 -5.03 15.07
C ALA A 73 11.19 -6.01 14.87
N LYS A 74 11.34 -6.95 15.81
CA LYS A 74 12.27 -8.07 15.63
C LYS A 74 11.77 -8.99 14.51
N CYS A 75 12.68 -9.46 13.68
CA CYS A 75 12.35 -10.43 12.64
C CYS A 75 11.92 -11.76 13.28
N PRO A 76 10.72 -12.26 12.98
CA PRO A 76 10.29 -13.57 13.46
C PRO A 76 11.17 -14.68 12.84
N PRO A 77 11.47 -15.74 13.59
CA PRO A 77 12.26 -16.86 13.09
C PRO A 77 11.60 -17.55 11.89
N GLU A 78 10.29 -17.59 11.83
CA GLU A 78 9.51 -18.15 10.71
C GLU A 78 9.71 -17.35 9.42
N LEU A 79 9.72 -16.02 9.50
CA LEU A 79 10.02 -15.16 8.35
C LEU A 79 11.49 -15.32 7.91
N ALA A 80 12.41 -15.39 8.87
CA ALA A 80 13.83 -15.62 8.55
C ALA A 80 14.05 -16.97 7.88
N ALA A 81 13.42 -18.04 8.38
CA ALA A 81 13.48 -19.36 7.79
C ALA A 81 12.88 -19.39 6.37
N PHE A 82 11.70 -18.76 6.16
CA PHE A 82 11.07 -18.65 4.86
C PHE A 82 12.00 -17.98 3.84
N ARG A 83 12.61 -16.86 4.20
CA ARG A 83 13.55 -16.14 3.34
C ARG A 83 14.81 -16.98 3.02
N GLY A 84 15.33 -17.69 4.01
CA GLY A 84 16.47 -18.58 3.82
C GLY A 84 16.18 -19.76 2.88
N GLN A 85 14.93 -20.21 2.81
CA GLN A 85 14.51 -21.32 1.94
C GLN A 85 14.18 -20.86 0.51
N THR A 86 13.69 -19.65 0.36
CA THR A 86 13.14 -19.16 -0.93
C THR A 86 14.02 -18.14 -1.62
N GLY A 87 15.04 -17.60 -0.94
CA GLY A 87 15.80 -16.46 -1.46
C GLY A 87 15.01 -15.15 -1.55
N ALA A 88 13.81 -15.09 -0.95
CA ALA A 88 12.94 -13.91 -1.07
C ALA A 88 13.62 -12.64 -0.55
N ALA A 89 13.81 -11.67 -1.44
CA ALA A 89 14.38 -10.37 -1.11
C ALA A 89 13.40 -9.51 -0.32
N LEU A 90 13.93 -8.55 0.45
CA LEU A 90 13.15 -7.48 1.08
C LEU A 90 13.57 -6.15 0.46
N PRO A 91 12.61 -5.25 0.19
CA PRO A 91 12.93 -3.86 -0.12
C PRO A 91 13.64 -3.16 1.05
N GLU A 92 14.19 -2.00 0.77
CA GLU A 92 14.73 -1.14 1.82
C GLU A 92 13.59 -0.69 2.77
N GLY A 93 13.85 -0.80 4.08
CA GLY A 93 12.84 -0.45 5.07
C GLY A 93 13.11 -1.10 6.42
N LYS A 94 12.16 -0.92 7.33
CA LYS A 94 12.14 -1.58 8.64
C LYS A 94 10.91 -2.47 8.79
N LEU A 95 11.06 -3.53 9.57
CA LEU A 95 9.95 -4.44 9.87
C LEU A 95 9.02 -3.81 10.91
N LEU A 96 7.71 -3.90 10.64
CA LEU A 96 6.65 -3.58 11.58
C LEU A 96 5.75 -4.79 11.73
N ARG A 97 5.17 -4.99 12.92
CA ARG A 97 4.31 -6.13 13.19
C ARG A 97 3.03 -5.68 13.89
N PHE A 98 1.87 -6.10 13.37
CA PHE A 98 0.57 -5.97 14.01
C PHE A 98 -0.02 -7.36 14.24
N GLY A 99 -0.09 -7.80 15.50
CA GLY A 99 -0.48 -9.17 15.80
C GLY A 99 0.45 -10.16 15.13
N ASP A 100 -0.10 -11.00 14.26
CA ASP A 100 0.66 -12.01 13.52
C ASP A 100 1.15 -11.52 12.15
N VAL A 101 0.68 -10.37 11.69
CA VAL A 101 1.01 -9.85 10.35
C VAL A 101 2.27 -8.99 10.37
N CYS A 102 3.17 -9.28 9.45
CA CYS A 102 4.43 -8.57 9.23
C CYS A 102 4.33 -7.62 8.04
N TYR A 103 4.80 -6.41 8.22
CA TYR A 103 4.86 -5.36 7.19
C TYR A 103 6.28 -4.84 7.05
N LEU A 104 6.64 -4.46 5.83
CA LEU A 104 7.83 -3.64 5.59
C LEU A 104 7.40 -2.20 5.34
N VAL A 105 8.02 -1.29 6.07
CA VAL A 105 7.67 0.13 6.08
C VAL A 105 8.91 1.01 5.89
N PRO A 106 8.78 2.26 5.41
CA PRO A 106 9.90 3.18 5.30
C PRO A 106 10.61 3.39 6.64
N GLN A 107 11.92 3.59 6.62
CA GLN A 107 12.71 3.88 7.83
C GLN A 107 12.19 5.10 8.59
N ALA A 108 11.74 6.12 7.86
CA ALA A 108 11.24 7.38 8.43
C ALA A 108 9.77 7.32 8.89
N LEU A 109 9.12 6.14 8.88
CA LEU A 109 7.74 6.05 9.34
C LEU A 109 7.62 6.58 10.78
N PRO A 110 6.76 7.60 11.03
CA PRO A 110 6.51 8.09 12.39
C PRO A 110 5.83 7.04 13.27
N GLU A 111 5.93 7.22 14.59
CA GLU A 111 5.22 6.37 15.55
C GLU A 111 3.72 6.35 15.25
N VAL A 112 3.15 5.17 15.10
CA VAL A 112 1.74 4.95 14.77
C VAL A 112 0.88 4.60 16.00
N LYS A 113 1.44 4.69 17.19
CA LYS A 113 0.75 4.42 18.45
C LYS A 113 -0.50 5.30 18.58
N GLY A 114 -1.62 4.68 18.93
CA GLY A 114 -2.91 5.37 19.06
C GLY A 114 -3.66 5.61 17.75
N LEU A 115 -3.08 5.25 16.60
CA LEU A 115 -3.73 5.32 15.30
C LEU A 115 -4.39 3.99 14.94
N ARG A 116 -5.55 4.07 14.25
CA ARG A 116 -6.12 2.91 13.57
C ARG A 116 -5.45 2.75 12.22
N VAL A 117 -4.45 1.90 12.14
CA VAL A 117 -3.73 1.61 10.91
C VAL A 117 -4.48 0.54 10.13
N LEU A 118 -4.87 0.82 8.89
CA LEU A 118 -5.53 -0.16 8.00
C LEU A 118 -4.51 -0.95 7.18
N ARG A 119 -3.47 -0.26 6.70
CA ARG A 119 -2.32 -0.84 6.00
C ARG A 119 -1.09 -0.05 6.37
N ALA A 120 -0.07 -0.73 6.89
CA ALA A 120 1.14 -0.06 7.35
C ALA A 120 2.17 0.19 6.23
N GLY A 121 2.18 -0.66 5.22
CA GLY A 121 3.16 -0.66 4.13
C GLY A 121 3.02 -1.92 3.29
N LEU A 122 4.16 -2.46 2.80
CA LEU A 122 4.17 -3.74 2.09
C LEU A 122 3.89 -4.88 3.08
N GLU A 123 2.77 -5.55 2.92
CA GLU A 123 2.46 -6.74 3.69
C GLU A 123 3.33 -7.90 3.22
N LEU A 124 4.14 -8.41 4.13
CA LEU A 124 5.03 -9.55 3.87
C LEU A 124 4.32 -10.89 4.07
N GLY A 125 3.40 -10.95 5.02
CA GLY A 125 2.66 -12.15 5.37
C GLY A 125 2.40 -12.28 6.86
N ALA A 126 1.91 -13.44 7.28
CA ALA A 126 1.55 -13.74 8.65
C ALA A 126 2.41 -14.85 9.27
N VAL A 127 2.74 -14.67 10.55
CA VAL A 127 3.38 -15.70 11.38
C VAL A 127 2.29 -16.59 11.95
N LEU A 128 2.18 -17.80 11.43
CA LEU A 128 1.30 -18.83 11.97
C LEU A 128 2.08 -19.80 12.86
N LYS A 129 1.35 -20.73 13.49
CA LYS A 129 1.98 -21.74 14.31
C LYS A 129 3.02 -22.55 13.49
N ASN A 130 4.29 -22.33 13.80
CA ASN A 130 5.45 -23.00 13.18
C ASN A 130 5.67 -22.74 11.67
N ARG A 131 5.06 -21.71 11.09
CA ARG A 131 5.27 -21.36 9.69
C ARG A 131 5.05 -19.88 9.45
N PHE A 132 5.64 -19.38 8.38
CA PHE A 132 5.32 -18.07 7.80
C PHE A 132 4.45 -18.30 6.55
N GLU A 133 3.34 -17.56 6.47
CA GLU A 133 2.46 -17.56 5.30
C GLU A 133 2.66 -16.25 4.55
N PRO A 134 3.30 -16.28 3.36
CA PRO A 134 3.62 -15.07 2.61
C PRO A 134 2.36 -14.43 2.05
N ALA A 135 2.34 -13.08 1.99
CA ALA A 135 1.26 -12.33 1.40
C ALA A 135 1.43 -12.17 -0.10
N HIS A 136 0.31 -12.15 -0.82
CA HIS A 136 0.28 -11.90 -2.26
C HIS A 136 0.95 -10.57 -2.65
N ALA A 137 0.79 -9.53 -1.81
CA ALA A 137 1.42 -8.23 -2.05
C ALA A 137 2.95 -8.31 -2.13
N TRP A 138 3.57 -9.17 -1.30
CA TRP A 138 5.01 -9.38 -1.37
C TRP A 138 5.41 -10.17 -2.62
N ALA A 139 4.63 -11.19 -2.99
CA ALA A 139 4.87 -11.95 -4.22
C ALA A 139 4.83 -11.05 -5.47
N LEU A 140 3.89 -10.11 -5.54
CA LEU A 140 3.80 -9.13 -6.63
C LEU A 140 4.96 -8.13 -6.66
N TRP A 141 5.58 -7.86 -5.52
CA TRP A 141 6.74 -6.98 -5.45
C TRP A 141 8.05 -7.68 -5.87
N LEU A 142 8.13 -9.01 -5.67
CA LEU A 142 9.31 -9.79 -6.04
C LEU A 142 9.43 -9.90 -7.56
N GLU A 143 10.57 -9.50 -8.10
CA GLU A 143 10.87 -9.67 -9.53
C GLU A 143 11.35 -11.09 -9.84
N THR A 144 12.08 -11.68 -8.90
CA THR A 144 12.66 -13.03 -9.02
C THR A 144 12.59 -13.79 -7.70
N LEU A 145 12.43 -15.09 -7.80
CA LEU A 145 12.44 -15.99 -6.66
C LEU A 145 13.18 -17.27 -7.06
N GLU A 146 14.16 -17.72 -6.24
CA GLU A 146 14.95 -18.94 -6.53
C GLU A 146 14.06 -20.19 -6.62
N SER A 147 12.98 -20.20 -5.85
CA SER A 147 12.02 -21.30 -5.81
C SER A 147 10.73 -20.94 -6.56
N SER A 148 10.83 -20.60 -7.82
CA SER A 148 9.70 -20.27 -8.68
C SER A 148 9.48 -21.27 -9.81
N VAL A 149 8.24 -21.34 -10.30
CA VAL A 149 7.86 -22.02 -11.53
C VAL A 149 7.40 -20.96 -12.52
N SER A 150 8.08 -20.87 -13.66
CA SER A 150 7.70 -19.99 -14.75
C SER A 150 6.83 -20.75 -15.74
N LEU A 151 5.69 -20.18 -16.09
CA LEU A 151 4.74 -20.72 -17.08
C LEU A 151 4.62 -19.70 -18.22
N GLU A 152 4.71 -20.19 -19.43
CA GLU A 152 4.42 -19.38 -20.63
C GLU A 152 2.91 -19.21 -20.79
N GLU A 153 2.48 -18.15 -21.47
CA GLU A 153 1.05 -17.88 -21.69
C GLU A 153 0.31 -19.04 -22.39
N SER A 154 1.01 -19.78 -23.24
CA SER A 154 0.50 -20.94 -23.97
C SER A 154 0.58 -22.27 -23.19
N ASP A 155 1.13 -22.27 -21.99
CA ASP A 155 1.29 -23.49 -21.19
C ASP A 155 -0.08 -23.97 -20.65
N PRO A 156 -0.47 -25.22 -20.93
CA PRO A 156 -1.72 -25.78 -20.38
C PRO A 156 -1.79 -25.79 -18.85
N LEU A 157 -0.64 -25.79 -18.17
CA LEU A 157 -0.55 -25.68 -16.71
C LEU A 157 -1.01 -24.32 -16.20
N LEU A 158 -0.90 -23.27 -17.02
CA LEU A 158 -1.38 -21.93 -16.64
C LEU A 158 -2.89 -21.92 -16.41
N ALA A 159 -3.66 -22.53 -17.31
CA ALA A 159 -5.12 -22.64 -17.17
C ALA A 159 -5.50 -23.41 -15.89
N ARG A 160 -4.79 -24.49 -15.59
CA ARG A 160 -4.99 -25.28 -14.37
C ARG A 160 -4.66 -24.46 -13.12
N TYR A 161 -3.56 -23.72 -13.12
CA TYR A 161 -3.18 -22.82 -12.02
C TYR A 161 -4.28 -21.77 -11.77
N LEU A 162 -4.74 -21.08 -12.83
CA LEU A 162 -5.81 -20.08 -12.74
C LEU A 162 -7.15 -20.65 -12.28
N SER A 163 -7.39 -21.96 -12.49
CA SER A 163 -8.56 -22.68 -11.98
C SER A 163 -8.41 -23.13 -10.52
N GLY A 164 -7.26 -22.89 -9.89
CA GLY A 164 -6.97 -23.28 -8.52
C GLY A 164 -6.48 -24.72 -8.36
N ASP A 165 -6.04 -25.36 -9.45
CA ASP A 165 -5.46 -26.70 -9.42
C ASP A 165 -4.04 -26.68 -8.86
N VAL A 166 -3.64 -27.79 -8.24
CA VAL A 166 -2.27 -28.02 -7.82
C VAL A 166 -1.40 -28.32 -9.05
N LEU A 167 -0.29 -27.59 -9.17
CA LEU A 167 0.69 -27.84 -10.22
C LEU A 167 1.69 -28.94 -9.79
N PRO A 168 2.08 -29.86 -10.70
CA PRO A 168 3.18 -30.77 -10.45
C PRO A 168 4.48 -29.99 -10.35
N SER A 169 5.26 -30.22 -9.30
CA SER A 169 6.57 -29.62 -9.12
C SER A 169 7.49 -30.58 -8.39
N ASP A 170 8.74 -30.63 -8.84
CA ASP A 170 9.81 -31.36 -8.16
C ASP A 170 10.33 -30.58 -6.95
N LYS A 171 9.94 -29.31 -6.83
CA LYS A 171 10.30 -28.43 -5.73
C LYS A 171 9.21 -28.45 -4.67
N ARG A 172 9.61 -28.57 -3.40
CA ARG A 172 8.74 -28.28 -2.27
C ARG A 172 8.79 -26.77 -2.04
N GLY A 173 7.66 -26.10 -2.19
CA GLY A 173 7.57 -24.66 -2.04
C GLY A 173 6.16 -24.21 -1.72
N TRP A 174 6.00 -22.91 -1.67
CA TRP A 174 4.72 -22.24 -1.47
C TRP A 174 4.14 -21.88 -2.84
N THR A 175 2.84 -22.08 -2.99
CA THR A 175 2.06 -21.64 -4.17
C THR A 175 1.15 -20.50 -3.78
#